data_eb904bceae9c383d1631df0a152d0b7c
#
_entry.id   eb904bceae9c383d1631df0a152d0b7c
#
_cell.length_a   1.000
_cell.length_b   1.000
_cell.length_c   1.000
_cell.angle_alpha   90.00
_cell.angle_beta   90.00
_cell.angle_gamma   90.00
#
_symmetry.space_group_name_H-M   'P 1'
#
loop_
_entity.id
_entity.type
_entity.pdbx_description
1 polymer ?
#
loop_
_entity_poly.entity_id
_entity_poly.type
_entity_poly.pdbx_seq_one_letter_code
_entity_poly.pdbx_strand_id
1 'polypeptide(L)'
;MKVNLPRLLWYENDTLEIDFPKEWDVQVCPMRGGDARPLSITEIDDAVINPIGSPGIREIARGKKSAVIIFDDMTRPTRVSEIAPIVIRELVAGGIDEDDITFVCALGNHGAHTNHEFRKKLGVDILKRFRVYNHNAYEHYEYVGTTSLGTKLMVNREVVQADVKIGIGCLTPHPQTGFSGGGKIILPGVAHYDSSSHYHIEVCAKDPASTGLGNFDGNIMRINIEEAAVLAGLDFKIDVFINYRGETTAVYAGDVIEAYRAAIPAAKDYYATEPRPRDKDLMITNAYIKANEMPIAILCGTLALENFSGTIVVVANSPEGQIPHYLVRTFGRDYGGRQYPVAAIPPFLNVMLISPSIDKNFCDWLENPEAITWKRTWADALPLLRESFGPGTRVGVIPDATMQYYDS
;
A
#
# COMPACT_ATOMS: atom_id res chain seq x y z
N MET A 1 16.07 -25.49 10.15
CA MET A 1 16.59 -24.12 9.84
C MET A 1 15.65 -23.09 10.45
N LYS A 2 16.18 -22.07 11.14
CA LYS A 2 15.36 -20.99 11.74
C LYS A 2 15.36 -19.76 10.83
N VAL A 3 14.20 -19.18 10.61
CA VAL A 3 14.00 -17.95 9.86
C VAL A 3 13.18 -16.99 10.71
N ASN A 4 13.64 -15.74 10.84
CA ASN A 4 12.91 -14.69 11.53
C ASN A 4 12.13 -13.86 10.51
N LEU A 5 10.81 -13.83 10.67
CA LEU A 5 9.93 -13.00 9.86
C LEU A 5 9.55 -11.73 10.63
N PRO A 6 9.62 -10.54 10.02
CA PRO A 6 9.18 -9.32 10.68
C PRO A 6 7.66 -9.34 10.91
N ARG A 7 7.20 -8.75 12.00
CA ARG A 7 5.78 -8.60 12.31
C ARG A 7 5.51 -7.32 13.09
N LEU A 8 4.25 -6.91 13.13
CA LEU A 8 3.78 -5.82 13.99
C LEU A 8 4.49 -4.48 13.73
N LEU A 9 4.58 -4.06 12.47
CA LEU A 9 5.24 -2.82 12.04
C LEU A 9 4.94 -1.59 12.92
N TRP A 10 3.68 -1.44 13.35
CA TRP A 10 3.21 -0.31 14.13
C TRP A 10 3.24 -0.53 15.66
N TYR A 11 3.87 -1.65 16.11
CA TYR A 11 3.92 -2.13 17.49
C TYR A 11 5.33 -2.61 17.86
N GLU A 12 6.35 -1.75 17.76
CA GLU A 12 7.73 -2.01 18.18
C GLU A 12 8.55 -2.98 17.31
N ASN A 13 8.12 -3.29 16.09
CA ASN A 13 8.89 -4.10 15.13
C ASN A 13 9.41 -5.43 15.72
N ASP A 14 8.49 -6.32 16.06
CA ASP A 14 8.82 -7.64 16.58
C ASP A 14 9.11 -8.65 15.45
N THR A 15 9.64 -9.81 15.78
CA THR A 15 9.91 -10.90 14.84
C THR A 15 9.23 -12.19 15.27
N LEU A 16 8.81 -12.98 14.28
CA LEU A 16 8.32 -14.34 14.46
C LEU A 16 9.37 -15.33 13.98
N GLU A 17 9.89 -16.16 14.88
CA GLU A 17 10.78 -17.26 14.52
C GLU A 17 9.98 -18.43 13.95
N ILE A 18 10.33 -18.86 12.74
CA ILE A 18 9.82 -20.07 12.08
C ILE A 18 10.94 -21.11 12.10
N ASP A 19 10.74 -22.22 12.80
CA ASP A 19 11.70 -23.32 12.84
C ASP A 19 11.28 -24.43 11.87
N PHE A 20 11.99 -24.51 10.74
CA PHE A 20 11.76 -25.50 9.70
C PHE A 20 12.41 -26.84 10.00
N PRO A 21 11.82 -27.97 9.59
CA PRO A 21 12.45 -29.28 9.59
C PRO A 21 13.83 -29.24 8.93
N LYS A 22 14.80 -29.94 9.52
CA LYS A 22 16.19 -29.93 9.02
C LYS A 22 16.31 -30.60 7.64
N GLU A 23 15.38 -31.50 7.35
CA GLU A 23 15.28 -32.25 6.10
C GLU A 23 14.65 -31.47 4.94
N TRP A 24 14.13 -30.24 5.19
CA TRP A 24 13.60 -29.38 4.14
C TRP A 24 14.67 -28.44 3.58
N ASP A 25 14.60 -28.19 2.27
CA ASP A 25 15.45 -27.22 1.57
C ASP A 25 14.77 -25.84 1.57
N VAL A 26 15.21 -24.97 2.49
CA VAL A 26 14.58 -23.67 2.75
C VAL A 26 15.40 -22.55 2.14
N GLN A 27 14.78 -21.79 1.23
CA GLN A 27 15.34 -20.59 0.62
C GLN A 27 14.57 -19.35 1.03
N VAL A 28 15.26 -18.39 1.65
CA VAL A 28 14.69 -17.07 1.94
C VAL A 28 14.86 -16.18 0.71
N CYS A 29 13.79 -15.52 0.29
CA CYS A 29 13.71 -14.70 -0.92
C CYS A 29 13.31 -13.26 -0.56
N PRO A 30 14.24 -12.42 -0.04
CA PRO A 30 13.96 -11.04 0.34
C PRO A 30 13.81 -10.12 -0.88
N MET A 31 13.30 -8.91 -0.68
CA MET A 31 13.47 -7.82 -1.64
C MET A 31 14.88 -7.22 -1.52
N ARG A 32 15.43 -6.70 -2.61
CA ARG A 32 16.80 -6.12 -2.64
C ARG A 32 16.97 -4.98 -1.65
N GLY A 33 15.97 -4.11 -1.53
CA GLY A 33 15.98 -2.96 -0.62
C GLY A 33 15.56 -3.25 0.83
N GLY A 34 15.32 -4.53 1.20
CA GLY A 34 14.76 -4.89 2.50
C GLY A 34 15.55 -4.40 3.72
N ASP A 35 16.87 -4.39 3.62
CA ASP A 35 17.80 -3.95 4.68
C ASP A 35 18.48 -2.60 4.37
N ALA A 36 17.95 -1.84 3.40
CA ALA A 36 18.51 -0.54 3.04
C ALA A 36 18.60 0.40 4.25
N ARG A 37 19.67 1.21 4.27
CA ARG A 37 19.91 2.18 5.34
C ARG A 37 18.79 3.24 5.37
N PRO A 38 18.24 3.57 6.55
CA PRO A 38 17.29 4.67 6.65
C PRO A 38 17.97 6.02 6.39
N LEU A 39 17.23 6.95 5.83
CA LEU A 39 17.64 8.33 5.70
C LEU A 39 17.57 9.03 7.06
N SER A 40 18.49 9.94 7.31
CA SER A 40 18.39 10.91 8.40
C SER A 40 17.33 11.96 8.08
N ILE A 41 16.85 12.67 9.12
CA ILE A 41 15.88 13.77 8.93
C ILE A 41 16.46 14.87 8.03
N THR A 42 17.78 15.13 8.08
CA THR A 42 18.44 16.10 7.19
C THR A 42 18.39 15.63 5.73
N GLU A 43 18.63 14.34 5.45
CA GLU A 43 18.55 13.79 4.10
C GLU A 43 17.10 13.82 3.55
N ILE A 44 16.11 13.57 4.42
CA ILE A 44 14.69 13.71 4.05
C ILE A 44 14.36 15.18 3.76
N ASP A 45 14.82 16.11 4.60
CA ASP A 45 14.64 17.55 4.42
C ASP A 45 15.23 18.02 3.09
N ASP A 46 16.50 17.67 2.84
CA ASP A 46 17.19 18.02 1.60
C ASP A 46 16.45 17.53 0.35
N ALA A 47 15.90 16.32 0.39
CA ALA A 47 15.14 15.76 -0.72
C ALA A 47 13.79 16.48 -0.94
N VAL A 48 13.13 16.93 0.11
CA VAL A 48 11.84 17.65 0.01
C VAL A 48 12.04 19.09 -0.48
N ILE A 49 13.10 19.77 -0.04
CA ILE A 49 13.33 21.18 -0.43
C ILE A 49 14.03 21.35 -1.79
N ASN A 50 14.56 20.26 -2.37
CA ASN A 50 15.14 20.22 -3.72
C ASN A 50 14.27 19.35 -4.67
N PRO A 51 13.08 19.84 -5.05
CA PRO A 51 12.10 19.04 -5.75
C PRO A 51 12.46 18.74 -7.21
N ILE A 52 11.88 17.67 -7.73
CA ILE A 52 11.98 17.24 -9.12
C ILE A 52 10.81 17.83 -9.90
N GLY A 53 11.07 18.58 -10.95
CA GLY A 53 10.06 19.03 -11.93
C GLY A 53 9.07 20.08 -11.42
N SER A 54 9.24 20.65 -10.23
CA SER A 54 8.35 21.67 -9.69
C SER A 54 9.10 22.73 -8.89
N PRO A 55 8.47 23.92 -8.63
CA PRO A 55 8.95 24.84 -7.61
C PRO A 55 8.92 24.20 -6.23
N GLY A 56 9.66 24.76 -5.26
CA GLY A 56 9.60 24.34 -3.87
C GLY A 56 8.27 24.70 -3.20
N ILE A 57 7.88 23.95 -2.16
CA ILE A 57 6.61 24.14 -1.43
C ILE A 57 6.45 25.59 -0.97
N ARG A 58 7.52 26.21 -0.46
CA ARG A 58 7.52 27.63 -0.04
C ARG A 58 7.17 28.58 -1.17
N GLU A 59 7.62 28.31 -2.36
CA GLU A 59 7.32 29.12 -3.55
C GLU A 59 5.88 28.93 -4.00
N ILE A 60 5.40 27.67 -4.03
CA ILE A 60 4.00 27.30 -4.34
C ILE A 60 3.04 28.00 -3.37
N ALA A 61 3.40 28.10 -2.09
CA ALA A 61 2.57 28.70 -1.03
C ALA A 61 2.48 30.21 -1.08
N ARG A 62 3.37 30.91 -1.82
CA ARG A 62 3.37 32.39 -1.84
C ARG A 62 2.06 32.97 -2.35
N GLY A 63 1.44 33.85 -1.53
CA GLY A 63 0.19 34.51 -1.83
C GLY A 63 -1.05 33.62 -1.75
N LYS A 64 -0.89 32.38 -1.31
CA LYS A 64 -1.97 31.45 -1.03
C LYS A 64 -2.43 31.59 0.42
N LYS A 65 -3.69 31.17 0.69
CA LYS A 65 -4.31 31.35 2.00
C LYS A 65 -4.49 30.05 2.78
N SER A 66 -4.59 28.92 2.06
CA SER A 66 -4.88 27.62 2.68
C SER A 66 -4.09 26.50 2.03
N ALA A 67 -3.83 25.44 2.82
CA ALA A 67 -3.23 24.22 2.31
C ALA A 67 -3.90 22.97 2.84
N VAL A 68 -3.90 21.91 2.02
CA VAL A 68 -4.24 20.56 2.45
C VAL A 68 -3.05 19.65 2.28
N ILE A 69 -2.73 18.90 3.34
CA ILE A 69 -1.76 17.81 3.32
C ILE A 69 -2.54 16.50 3.27
N ILE A 70 -2.45 15.82 2.14
CA ILE A 70 -3.12 14.56 1.89
C ILE A 70 -2.12 13.45 2.19
N PHE A 71 -2.46 12.51 3.09
CA PHE A 71 -1.56 11.44 3.48
C PHE A 71 -2.21 10.07 3.35
N ASP A 72 -1.41 9.04 3.08
CA ASP A 72 -1.87 7.67 2.91
C ASP A 72 -2.30 7.03 4.24
N ASP A 73 -3.16 6.04 4.15
CA ASP A 73 -3.77 5.33 5.29
C ASP A 73 -2.85 4.25 5.89
N MET A 74 -3.38 3.46 6.85
CA MET A 74 -2.63 2.40 7.55
C MET A 74 -2.35 1.16 6.69
N THR A 75 -2.87 1.08 5.47
CA THR A 75 -2.46 0.06 4.50
C THR A 75 -1.11 0.39 3.84
N ARG A 76 -0.51 1.50 4.22
CA ARG A 76 0.79 1.98 3.74
C ARG A 76 1.73 2.27 4.91
N PRO A 77 3.02 1.91 4.81
CA PRO A 77 3.98 2.01 5.91
C PRO A 77 4.57 3.41 6.11
N THR A 78 4.15 4.40 5.36
CA THR A 78 4.70 5.77 5.37
C THR A 78 4.68 6.37 6.77
N ARG A 79 5.83 6.77 7.28
CA ARG A 79 5.96 7.56 8.52
C ARG A 79 5.78 9.04 8.21
N VAL A 80 4.53 9.45 8.05
CA VAL A 80 4.18 10.84 7.69
C VAL A 80 4.70 11.83 8.73
N SER A 81 4.82 11.42 9.99
CA SER A 81 5.40 12.21 11.09
C SER A 81 6.86 12.65 10.85
N GLU A 82 7.61 11.99 9.99
CA GLU A 82 8.99 12.37 9.64
C GLU A 82 9.02 13.45 8.55
N ILE A 83 8.00 13.52 7.70
CA ILE A 83 7.93 14.36 6.50
C ILE A 83 7.06 15.60 6.73
N ALA A 84 5.91 15.43 7.37
CA ALA A 84 4.92 16.50 7.54
C ALA A 84 5.47 17.76 8.26
N PRO A 85 6.36 17.67 9.27
CA PRO A 85 6.97 18.86 9.87
C PRO A 85 7.75 19.71 8.88
N ILE A 86 8.42 19.09 7.90
CA ILE A 86 9.15 19.76 6.82
C ILE A 86 8.17 20.51 5.92
N VAL A 87 7.10 19.82 5.49
CA VAL A 87 6.04 20.40 4.65
C VAL A 87 5.37 21.59 5.35
N ILE A 88 5.01 21.45 6.63
CA ILE A 88 4.41 22.52 7.43
C ILE A 88 5.35 23.73 7.48
N ARG A 89 6.63 23.52 7.80
CA ARG A 89 7.63 24.59 7.84
C ARG A 89 7.69 25.35 6.52
N GLU A 90 7.71 24.67 5.39
CA GLU A 90 7.78 25.30 4.07
C GLU A 90 6.48 26.04 3.71
N LEU A 91 5.31 25.51 4.05
CA LEU A 91 4.02 26.16 3.85
C LEU A 91 3.93 27.48 4.67
N VAL A 92 4.29 27.42 5.95
CA VAL A 92 4.31 28.59 6.85
C VAL A 92 5.34 29.62 6.38
N ALA A 93 6.53 29.19 5.98
CA ALA A 93 7.54 30.08 5.41
C ALA A 93 7.11 30.71 4.07
N GLY A 94 6.17 30.11 3.36
CA GLY A 94 5.51 30.64 2.17
C GLY A 94 4.38 31.63 2.46
N GLY A 95 3.93 31.74 3.72
CA GLY A 95 2.94 32.70 4.19
C GLY A 95 1.56 32.12 4.50
N ILE A 96 1.39 30.81 4.58
CA ILE A 96 0.14 30.17 5.01
C ILE A 96 0.17 30.02 6.54
N ASP A 97 -0.89 30.47 7.20
CA ASP A 97 -1.03 30.30 8.66
C ASP A 97 -1.27 28.82 9.02
N GLU A 98 -0.75 28.35 10.16
CA GLU A 98 -0.95 26.97 10.62
C GLU A 98 -2.43 26.60 10.76
N ASP A 99 -3.28 27.54 11.19
CA ASP A 99 -4.72 27.35 11.35
C ASP A 99 -5.44 27.08 10.00
N ASP A 100 -4.81 27.45 8.88
CA ASP A 100 -5.31 27.25 7.52
C ASP A 100 -4.71 26.01 6.83
N ILE A 101 -3.94 25.19 7.58
CA ILE A 101 -3.43 23.89 7.12
C ILE A 101 -4.34 22.79 7.66
N THR A 102 -4.81 21.93 6.74
CA THR A 102 -5.68 20.78 7.06
C THR A 102 -5.02 19.48 6.60
N PHE A 103 -5.20 18.41 7.35
CA PHE A 103 -4.76 17.08 6.98
C PHE A 103 -5.95 16.20 6.57
N VAL A 104 -5.85 15.51 5.43
CA VAL A 104 -6.85 14.56 4.95
C VAL A 104 -6.21 13.19 4.73
N CYS A 105 -6.72 12.18 5.44
CA CYS A 105 -6.32 10.79 5.23
C CYS A 105 -6.95 10.25 3.94
N ALA A 106 -6.12 9.84 3.01
CA ALA A 106 -6.53 9.29 1.71
C ALA A 106 -6.91 7.82 1.84
N LEU A 107 -8.12 7.56 2.34
CA LEU A 107 -8.65 6.21 2.56
C LEU A 107 -9.07 5.50 1.25
N GLY A 108 -9.41 6.27 0.21
CA GLY A 108 -10.06 5.68 -0.97
C GLY A 108 -11.35 4.97 -0.57
N ASN A 109 -11.38 3.66 -0.77
CA ASN A 109 -12.52 2.81 -0.39
C ASN A 109 -12.30 2.01 0.90
N HIS A 110 -11.31 2.37 1.70
CA HIS A 110 -11.05 1.71 2.98
C HIS A 110 -11.90 2.33 4.11
N GLY A 111 -12.08 1.57 5.17
CA GLY A 111 -12.76 2.02 6.39
C GLY A 111 -12.00 3.15 7.09
N ALA A 112 -12.75 4.01 7.77
CA ALA A 112 -12.21 5.17 8.48
C ALA A 112 -11.27 4.77 9.64
N HIS A 113 -10.27 5.61 9.88
CA HIS A 113 -9.33 5.51 11.00
C HIS A 113 -9.78 6.34 12.20
N THR A 114 -9.28 5.96 13.37
CA THR A 114 -9.47 6.70 14.62
C THR A 114 -8.20 7.51 14.95
N ASN A 115 -8.27 8.27 16.04
CA ASN A 115 -7.08 8.98 16.55
C ASN A 115 -5.92 8.04 16.93
N HIS A 116 -6.19 6.75 17.15
CA HIS A 116 -5.14 5.78 17.43
C HIS A 116 -4.25 5.55 16.20
N GLU A 117 -4.86 5.32 15.03
CA GLU A 117 -4.14 5.16 13.77
C GLU A 117 -3.48 6.48 13.34
N PHE A 118 -4.18 7.59 13.46
CA PHE A 118 -3.61 8.90 13.14
C PHE A 118 -2.38 9.23 14.00
N ARG A 119 -2.39 8.84 15.28
CA ARG A 119 -1.23 9.03 16.15
C ARG A 119 0.00 8.24 15.67
N LYS A 120 -0.20 7.04 15.16
CA LYS A 120 0.87 6.24 14.57
C LYS A 120 1.46 6.88 13.31
N LYS A 121 0.59 7.41 12.44
CA LYS A 121 0.99 8.01 11.15
C LYS A 121 1.58 9.41 11.30
N LEU A 122 0.94 10.28 12.07
CA LEU A 122 1.21 11.71 12.13
C LEU A 122 1.97 12.14 13.38
N GLY A 123 1.95 11.31 14.44
CA GLY A 123 2.46 11.70 15.75
C GLY A 123 1.48 12.58 16.55
N VAL A 124 1.78 12.76 17.84
CA VAL A 124 0.90 13.47 18.78
C VAL A 124 0.86 14.97 18.50
N ASP A 125 1.99 15.56 18.08
CA ASP A 125 2.11 17.02 17.94
C ASP A 125 1.26 17.55 16.78
N ILE A 126 1.22 16.86 15.65
CA ILE A 126 0.36 17.22 14.53
C ILE A 126 -1.11 17.14 14.94
N LEU A 127 -1.51 16.07 15.63
CA LEU A 127 -2.91 15.90 16.08
C LEU A 127 -3.38 16.97 17.08
N LYS A 128 -2.46 17.58 17.84
CA LYS A 128 -2.80 18.66 18.78
C LYS A 128 -2.93 20.02 18.10
N ARG A 129 -2.25 20.22 16.98
CA ARG A 129 -2.12 21.53 16.33
C ARG A 129 -3.03 21.69 15.12
N PHE A 130 -3.30 20.60 14.39
CA PHE A 130 -3.96 20.66 13.08
C PHE A 130 -5.28 19.91 13.06
N ARG A 131 -6.16 20.32 12.16
CA ARG A 131 -7.38 19.56 11.81
C ARG A 131 -7.01 18.35 10.98
N VAL A 132 -7.45 17.17 11.39
CA VAL A 132 -7.20 15.90 10.70
C VAL A 132 -8.53 15.22 10.41
N TYR A 133 -8.79 14.91 9.14
CA TYR A 133 -10.02 14.29 8.67
C TYR A 133 -9.74 12.95 7.98
N ASN A 134 -10.70 12.04 8.10
CA ASN A 134 -10.84 10.92 7.18
C ASN A 134 -11.49 11.41 5.88
N HIS A 135 -11.00 10.95 4.73
CA HIS A 135 -11.77 11.04 3.50
C HIS A 135 -13.07 10.23 3.65
N ASN A 136 -14.18 10.79 3.16
CA ASN A 136 -15.46 10.07 3.05
C ASN A 136 -15.71 9.75 1.57
N ALA A 137 -15.75 8.45 1.25
CA ALA A 137 -15.91 7.99 -0.13
C ALA A 137 -17.32 8.26 -0.72
N TYR A 138 -18.31 8.62 0.09
CA TYR A 138 -19.71 8.77 -0.32
C TYR A 138 -20.25 10.19 -0.24
N GLU A 139 -19.61 11.07 0.54
CA GLU A 139 -20.11 12.41 0.82
C GLU A 139 -18.98 13.45 0.74
N HIS A 140 -19.35 14.74 0.74
CA HIS A 140 -18.44 15.88 0.78
C HIS A 140 -17.43 15.91 -0.37
N TYR A 141 -17.93 15.82 -1.58
CA TYR A 141 -17.12 15.86 -2.81
C TYR A 141 -17.54 16.99 -3.75
N GLU A 142 -16.65 17.32 -4.67
CA GLU A 142 -16.90 18.23 -5.81
C GLU A 142 -16.42 17.56 -7.11
N TYR A 143 -17.15 17.79 -8.19
CA TYR A 143 -16.75 17.36 -9.52
C TYR A 143 -15.65 18.27 -10.06
N VAL A 144 -14.52 17.71 -10.46
CA VAL A 144 -13.37 18.48 -10.95
C VAL A 144 -13.04 18.24 -12.43
N GLY A 145 -13.69 17.27 -13.07
CA GLY A 145 -13.49 16.97 -14.50
C GLY A 145 -13.70 15.51 -14.84
N THR A 146 -13.50 15.17 -16.10
CA THR A 146 -13.55 13.78 -16.59
C THR A 146 -12.24 13.45 -17.31
N THR A 147 -11.62 12.32 -16.96
CA THR A 147 -10.40 11.86 -17.63
C THR A 147 -10.67 11.41 -19.05
N SER A 148 -9.63 11.30 -19.88
CA SER A 148 -9.73 10.79 -21.27
C SER A 148 -10.30 9.37 -21.33
N LEU A 149 -10.14 8.60 -20.27
CA LEU A 149 -10.68 7.23 -20.13
C LEU A 149 -12.12 7.19 -19.60
N GLY A 150 -12.73 8.35 -19.36
CA GLY A 150 -14.16 8.49 -19.01
C GLY A 150 -14.44 8.48 -17.50
N THR A 151 -13.44 8.50 -16.64
CA THR A 151 -13.66 8.61 -15.20
C THR A 151 -14.15 10.01 -14.83
N LYS A 152 -15.40 10.13 -14.41
CA LYS A 152 -15.92 11.36 -13.81
C LYS A 152 -15.27 11.53 -12.44
N LEU A 153 -14.36 12.48 -12.33
CA LEU A 153 -13.58 12.67 -11.12
C LEU A 153 -14.31 13.57 -10.13
N MET A 154 -14.73 12.99 -9.04
CA MET A 154 -15.32 13.69 -7.89
C MET A 154 -14.33 13.54 -6.74
N VAL A 155 -13.85 14.66 -6.21
CA VAL A 155 -12.78 14.71 -5.19
C VAL A 155 -13.32 15.32 -3.90
N ASN A 156 -12.78 14.88 -2.79
CA ASN A 156 -13.06 15.42 -1.46
C ASN A 156 -13.06 16.95 -1.45
N ARG A 157 -14.12 17.56 -0.91
CA ARG A 157 -14.32 19.02 -0.94
C ARG A 157 -13.20 19.80 -0.25
N GLU A 158 -12.72 19.33 0.89
CA GLU A 158 -11.60 19.97 1.62
C GLU A 158 -10.34 20.03 0.75
N VAL A 159 -10.12 18.99 -0.06
CA VAL A 159 -9.00 18.95 -1.01
C VAL A 159 -9.21 19.92 -2.16
N VAL A 160 -10.41 19.95 -2.73
CA VAL A 160 -10.70 20.82 -3.89
C VAL A 160 -10.59 22.29 -3.52
N GLN A 161 -11.10 22.67 -2.34
CA GLN A 161 -11.17 24.06 -1.88
C GLN A 161 -9.87 24.64 -1.35
N ALA A 162 -8.88 23.80 -1.02
CA ALA A 162 -7.57 24.28 -0.60
C ALA A 162 -6.79 24.92 -1.74
N ASP A 163 -6.14 26.04 -1.48
CA ASP A 163 -5.31 26.75 -2.48
C ASP A 163 -4.04 25.96 -2.85
N VAL A 164 -3.47 25.22 -1.87
CA VAL A 164 -2.28 24.37 -2.08
C VAL A 164 -2.57 22.94 -1.65
N LYS A 165 -2.23 21.98 -2.50
CA LYS A 165 -2.47 20.55 -2.30
C LYS A 165 -1.15 19.77 -2.31
N ILE A 166 -0.79 19.21 -1.16
CA ILE A 166 0.45 18.42 -1.00
C ILE A 166 0.08 16.98 -0.68
N GLY A 167 0.61 16.03 -1.44
CA GLY A 167 0.43 14.60 -1.20
C GLY A 167 1.66 13.96 -0.54
N ILE A 168 1.48 13.19 0.54
CA ILE A 168 2.55 12.39 1.18
C ILE A 168 2.14 10.93 1.17
N GLY A 169 3.02 10.05 0.68
CA GLY A 169 2.76 8.62 0.66
C GLY A 169 3.99 7.80 0.28
N CYS A 170 3.82 6.50 0.11
CA CYS A 170 4.90 5.64 -0.33
C CYS A 170 4.64 5.01 -1.71
N LEU A 171 5.73 4.73 -2.37
CA LEU A 171 5.76 3.96 -3.60
C LEU A 171 6.12 2.52 -3.25
N THR A 172 5.19 1.59 -3.45
CA THR A 172 5.37 0.14 -3.25
C THR A 172 4.72 -0.63 -4.39
N PRO A 173 5.11 -1.86 -4.70
CA PRO A 173 4.43 -2.68 -5.70
C PRO A 173 2.92 -2.78 -5.46
N HIS A 174 2.15 -2.80 -6.55
CA HIS A 174 0.70 -2.83 -6.50
C HIS A 174 0.13 -3.75 -7.59
N PRO A 175 -0.83 -4.63 -7.26
CA PRO A 175 -1.29 -5.68 -8.18
C PRO A 175 -1.95 -5.17 -9.47
N GLN A 176 -2.48 -3.95 -9.50
CA GLN A 176 -3.15 -3.41 -10.69
C GLN A 176 -2.33 -2.30 -11.37
N THR A 177 -1.76 -1.37 -10.60
CA THR A 177 -1.15 -0.14 -11.13
C THR A 177 0.37 -0.21 -11.26
N GLY A 178 0.94 -1.40 -11.20
CA GLY A 178 2.39 -1.63 -11.14
C GLY A 178 2.97 -1.27 -9.78
N PHE A 179 2.86 0.01 -9.44
CA PHE A 179 3.26 0.56 -8.15
C PHE A 179 2.17 1.47 -7.56
N SER A 180 2.15 1.64 -6.24
CA SER A 180 1.38 2.66 -5.52
C SER A 180 2.05 4.04 -5.64
N GLY A 181 1.59 5.03 -4.91
CA GLY A 181 2.17 6.37 -4.91
C GLY A 181 1.73 7.25 -6.09
N GLY A 182 2.40 8.39 -6.26
CA GLY A 182 2.06 9.40 -7.25
C GLY A 182 0.62 9.89 -7.10
N GLY A 183 -0.05 10.09 -8.22
CA GLY A 183 -1.44 10.55 -8.28
C GLY A 183 -2.47 9.62 -7.62
N LYS A 184 -2.09 8.41 -7.17
CA LYS A 184 -3.00 7.54 -6.41
C LYS A 184 -3.50 8.18 -5.11
N ILE A 185 -2.82 9.15 -4.58
CA ILE A 185 -3.28 9.91 -3.43
C ILE A 185 -4.59 10.67 -3.73
N ILE A 186 -4.85 10.97 -5.01
CA ILE A 186 -6.10 11.57 -5.50
C ILE A 186 -7.08 10.47 -5.93
N LEU A 187 -6.71 9.63 -6.90
CA LEU A 187 -7.56 8.55 -7.40
C LEU A 187 -6.91 7.19 -7.14
N PRO A 188 -7.44 6.36 -6.21
CA PRO A 188 -8.71 6.52 -5.49
C PRO A 188 -8.64 7.31 -4.17
N GLY A 189 -7.47 7.72 -3.68
CA GLY A 189 -7.18 8.14 -2.32
C GLY A 189 -8.19 9.10 -1.68
N VAL A 190 -8.57 10.18 -2.37
CA VAL A 190 -9.57 11.15 -1.92
C VAL A 190 -10.71 11.33 -2.92
N ALA A 191 -10.92 10.33 -3.78
CA ALA A 191 -11.98 10.34 -4.77
C ALA A 191 -13.25 9.65 -4.26
N HIS A 192 -14.40 10.13 -4.74
CA HIS A 192 -15.71 9.53 -4.48
C HIS A 192 -15.77 8.07 -4.93
N TYR A 193 -16.62 7.30 -4.28
CA TYR A 193 -16.85 5.88 -4.57
C TYR A 193 -17.07 5.59 -6.07
N ASP A 194 -17.93 6.36 -6.75
CA ASP A 194 -18.21 6.12 -8.18
C ASP A 194 -16.98 6.36 -9.08
N SER A 195 -16.17 7.37 -8.77
CA SER A 195 -14.91 7.62 -9.48
C SER A 195 -13.94 6.47 -9.30
N SER A 196 -13.83 5.99 -8.07
CA SER A 196 -12.98 4.86 -7.71
C SER A 196 -13.49 3.54 -8.31
N SER A 197 -14.80 3.30 -8.29
CA SER A 197 -15.43 2.11 -8.89
C SER A 197 -15.19 2.05 -10.40
N HIS A 198 -15.46 3.16 -11.12
CA HIS A 198 -15.20 3.26 -12.56
C HIS A 198 -13.73 2.99 -12.89
N TYR A 199 -12.81 3.59 -12.13
CA TYR A 199 -11.37 3.39 -12.29
C TYR A 199 -10.95 1.94 -12.12
N HIS A 200 -11.42 1.25 -11.07
CA HIS A 200 -11.02 -0.12 -10.78
C HIS A 200 -11.66 -1.15 -11.73
N ILE A 201 -12.83 -0.87 -12.27
CA ILE A 201 -13.61 -1.84 -13.04
C ILE A 201 -13.56 -1.49 -14.53
N GLU A 202 -14.07 -0.33 -14.91
CA GLU A 202 -14.25 0.02 -16.33
C GLU A 202 -12.91 0.36 -17.00
N VAL A 203 -12.04 1.13 -16.33
CA VAL A 203 -10.72 1.47 -16.86
C VAL A 203 -9.83 0.25 -16.92
N CYS A 204 -9.76 -0.54 -15.85
CA CYS A 204 -8.98 -1.77 -15.82
C CYS A 204 -9.42 -2.76 -16.91
N ALA A 205 -10.73 -2.88 -17.17
CA ALA A 205 -11.28 -3.78 -18.18
C ALA A 205 -10.94 -3.39 -19.63
N LYS A 206 -10.53 -2.15 -19.89
CA LYS A 206 -10.15 -1.70 -21.24
C LYS A 206 -8.84 -2.33 -21.71
N ASP A 207 -7.89 -2.53 -20.80
CA ASP A 207 -6.61 -3.19 -21.08
C ASP A 207 -6.06 -3.90 -19.82
N PRO A 208 -6.63 -5.06 -19.46
CA PRO A 208 -6.17 -5.81 -18.28
C PRO A 208 -4.72 -6.26 -18.39
N ALA A 209 -4.23 -6.48 -19.62
CA ALA A 209 -2.87 -6.98 -19.88
C ALA A 209 -1.79 -5.94 -19.51
N SER A 210 -2.12 -4.64 -19.52
CA SER A 210 -1.21 -3.57 -19.08
C SER A 210 -1.05 -3.50 -17.57
N THR A 211 -1.92 -4.18 -16.79
CA THR A 211 -1.93 -4.17 -15.31
C THR A 211 -1.04 -5.27 -14.74
N GLY A 212 -0.71 -5.18 -13.45
CA GLY A 212 0.08 -6.20 -12.75
C GLY A 212 1.16 -5.62 -11.85
N LEU A 213 1.68 -6.43 -10.94
CA LEU A 213 2.79 -6.06 -10.06
C LEU A 213 4.01 -5.66 -10.89
N GLY A 214 4.56 -4.48 -10.65
CA GLY A 214 5.72 -3.95 -11.38
C GLY A 214 5.43 -3.44 -12.80
N ASN A 215 4.26 -3.73 -13.37
CA ASN A 215 3.84 -3.29 -14.70
C ASN A 215 3.48 -1.79 -14.69
N PHE A 216 4.46 -0.96 -14.95
CA PHE A 216 4.28 0.50 -14.97
C PHE A 216 4.09 1.06 -16.39
N ASP A 217 4.97 0.64 -17.32
CA ASP A 217 5.03 1.20 -18.66
C ASP A 217 3.76 0.86 -19.46
N GLY A 218 3.04 1.89 -19.93
CA GLY A 218 1.78 1.70 -20.65
C GLY A 218 0.58 1.24 -19.81
N ASN A 219 0.72 1.16 -18.50
CA ASN A 219 -0.37 0.75 -17.60
C ASN A 219 -1.56 1.72 -17.69
N ILE A 220 -2.70 1.23 -18.20
CA ILE A 220 -3.89 2.05 -18.48
C ILE A 220 -4.45 2.71 -17.21
N MET A 221 -4.37 2.02 -16.08
CA MET A 221 -4.84 2.58 -14.82
C MET A 221 -3.91 3.70 -14.33
N ARG A 222 -2.61 3.62 -14.62
CA ARG A 222 -1.65 4.67 -14.27
C ARG A 222 -1.87 5.93 -15.09
N ILE A 223 -2.16 5.80 -16.38
CA ILE A 223 -2.54 6.93 -17.25
C ILE A 223 -3.76 7.68 -16.65
N ASN A 224 -4.78 6.94 -16.26
CA ASN A 224 -5.98 7.53 -15.66
C ASN A 224 -5.71 8.25 -14.32
N ILE A 225 -4.80 7.71 -13.50
CA ILE A 225 -4.38 8.31 -12.23
C ILE A 225 -3.63 9.62 -12.44
N GLU A 226 -2.70 9.66 -13.39
CA GLU A 226 -1.93 10.88 -13.70
C GLU A 226 -2.85 12.00 -14.16
N GLU A 227 -3.78 11.71 -15.10
CA GLU A 227 -4.79 12.69 -15.52
C GLU A 227 -5.67 13.17 -14.36
N ALA A 228 -6.09 12.25 -13.48
CA ALA A 228 -6.90 12.60 -12.32
C ALA A 228 -6.15 13.52 -11.34
N ALA A 229 -4.85 13.29 -11.13
CA ALA A 229 -4.05 14.14 -10.27
C ALA A 229 -3.91 15.57 -10.82
N VAL A 230 -3.73 15.70 -12.14
CA VAL A 230 -3.69 16.99 -12.83
C VAL A 230 -5.04 17.70 -12.75
N LEU A 231 -6.15 17.01 -13.01
CA LEU A 231 -7.52 17.57 -12.94
C LEU A 231 -7.85 18.05 -11.51
N ALA A 232 -7.39 17.35 -10.49
CA ALA A 232 -7.57 17.75 -9.09
C ALA A 232 -6.66 18.91 -8.66
N GLY A 233 -5.65 19.26 -9.46
CA GLY A 233 -4.68 20.30 -9.15
C GLY A 233 -3.77 19.92 -7.99
N LEU A 234 -3.23 18.68 -7.96
CA LEU A 234 -2.22 18.29 -6.97
C LEU A 234 -0.91 19.02 -7.28
N ASP A 235 -0.52 19.96 -6.38
CA ASP A 235 0.61 20.87 -6.63
C ASP A 235 1.97 20.23 -6.36
N PHE A 236 2.03 19.30 -5.38
CA PHE A 236 3.29 18.70 -4.96
C PHE A 236 3.06 17.28 -4.41
N LYS A 237 3.95 16.37 -4.73
CA LYS A 237 3.88 14.99 -4.24
C LYS A 237 5.21 14.55 -3.62
N ILE A 238 5.11 13.84 -2.51
CA ILE A 238 6.23 13.19 -1.84
C ILE A 238 5.93 11.70 -1.78
N ASP A 239 6.76 10.89 -2.44
CA ASP A 239 6.75 9.44 -2.38
C ASP A 239 8.04 8.92 -1.74
N VAL A 240 7.92 7.96 -0.83
CA VAL A 240 9.07 7.38 -0.13
C VAL A 240 9.21 5.89 -0.41
N PHE A 241 10.43 5.37 -0.31
CA PHE A 241 10.70 3.93 -0.22
C PHE A 241 10.88 3.54 1.23
N ILE A 242 10.50 2.30 1.53
CA ILE A 242 10.43 1.78 2.90
C ILE A 242 11.13 0.42 2.97
N ASN A 243 12.00 0.23 3.98
CA ASN A 243 12.65 -1.05 4.26
C ASN A 243 11.78 -1.96 5.16
N TYR A 244 12.31 -3.16 5.51
CA TYR A 244 11.60 -4.09 6.41
C TYR A 244 11.40 -3.58 7.84
N ARG A 245 12.04 -2.51 8.26
CA ARG A 245 11.81 -1.88 9.57
C ARG A 245 10.78 -0.74 9.52
N GLY A 246 10.17 -0.52 8.33
CA GLY A 246 9.23 0.57 8.12
C GLY A 246 9.90 1.94 8.15
N GLU A 247 11.20 2.01 7.85
CA GLU A 247 11.99 3.23 7.84
C GLU A 247 12.09 3.80 6.43
N THR A 248 12.08 5.12 6.32
CA THR A 248 12.24 5.85 5.06
C THR A 248 13.68 5.72 4.53
N THR A 249 13.85 5.18 3.32
CA THR A 249 15.18 4.91 2.71
C THR A 249 15.45 5.69 1.44
N ALA A 250 14.41 6.23 0.81
CA ALA A 250 14.51 7.16 -0.31
C ALA A 250 13.31 8.10 -0.32
N VAL A 251 13.49 9.30 -0.85
CA VAL A 251 12.43 10.32 -1.01
C VAL A 251 12.48 10.85 -2.45
N TYR A 252 11.33 10.86 -3.10
CA TYR A 252 11.11 11.50 -4.39
C TYR A 252 10.01 12.54 -4.20
N ALA A 253 10.37 13.80 -4.30
CA ALA A 253 9.48 14.93 -4.03
C ALA A 253 9.44 15.89 -5.22
N GLY A 254 8.29 16.49 -5.50
CA GLY A 254 8.14 17.46 -6.58
C GLY A 254 6.84 17.32 -7.36
N ASP A 255 6.93 17.52 -8.69
CA ASP A 255 5.80 17.32 -9.61
C ASP A 255 5.26 15.89 -9.52
N VAL A 256 3.94 15.76 -9.51
CA VAL A 256 3.27 14.47 -9.27
C VAL A 256 3.59 13.41 -10.33
N ILE A 257 3.92 13.82 -11.54
CA ILE A 257 4.26 12.91 -12.65
C ILE A 257 5.77 12.73 -12.74
N GLU A 258 6.54 13.84 -12.80
CA GLU A 258 7.98 13.79 -13.04
C GLU A 258 8.74 13.14 -11.88
N ALA A 259 8.45 13.54 -10.62
CA ALA A 259 9.09 12.94 -9.45
C ALA A 259 8.73 11.46 -9.32
N TYR A 260 7.45 11.11 -9.57
CA TYR A 260 7.02 9.71 -9.53
C TYR A 260 7.72 8.87 -10.61
N ARG A 261 7.77 9.35 -11.85
CA ARG A 261 8.45 8.64 -12.96
C ARG A 261 9.95 8.51 -12.72
N ALA A 262 10.59 9.51 -12.12
CA ALA A 262 11.99 9.44 -11.71
C ALA A 262 12.25 8.34 -10.66
N ALA A 263 11.26 8.03 -9.81
CA ALA A 263 11.37 6.99 -8.79
C ALA A 263 11.25 5.56 -9.36
N ILE A 264 10.55 5.35 -10.48
CA ILE A 264 10.20 4.01 -10.99
C ILE A 264 11.39 3.10 -11.27
N PRO A 265 12.47 3.54 -11.94
CA PRO A 265 13.63 2.66 -12.18
C PRO A 265 14.24 2.14 -10.88
N ALA A 266 14.39 3.03 -9.88
CA ALA A 266 14.88 2.65 -8.57
C ALA A 266 13.90 1.73 -7.81
N ALA A 267 12.59 1.97 -7.93
CA ALA A 267 11.57 1.14 -7.30
C ALA A 267 11.54 -0.28 -7.88
N LYS A 268 11.70 -0.41 -9.20
CA LYS A 268 11.80 -1.70 -9.87
C LYS A 268 12.95 -2.53 -9.30
N ASP A 269 14.11 -1.93 -9.09
CA ASP A 269 15.25 -2.61 -8.48
C ASP A 269 15.02 -2.86 -6.97
N TYR A 270 14.60 -1.85 -6.23
CA TYR A 270 14.48 -1.87 -4.77
C TYR A 270 13.52 -2.96 -4.25
N TYR A 271 12.34 -3.11 -4.87
CA TYR A 271 11.30 -4.03 -4.45
C TYR A 271 11.35 -5.40 -5.13
N ALA A 272 12.30 -5.60 -6.07
CA ALA A 272 12.49 -6.89 -6.71
C ALA A 272 12.91 -7.97 -5.70
N THR A 273 12.28 -9.14 -5.81
CA THR A 273 12.59 -10.31 -4.98
C THR A 273 13.85 -10.99 -5.50
N GLU A 274 14.87 -11.14 -4.65
CA GLU A 274 16.12 -11.82 -5.01
C GLU A 274 16.66 -12.66 -3.85
N PRO A 275 16.96 -13.97 -4.05
CA PRO A 275 16.69 -14.70 -5.28
C PRO A 275 15.19 -14.89 -5.53
N ARG A 276 14.76 -14.88 -6.81
CA ARG A 276 13.38 -15.19 -7.17
C ARG A 276 13.09 -16.66 -6.82
N PRO A 277 12.04 -16.97 -6.04
CA PRO A 277 11.68 -18.35 -5.79
C PRO A 277 11.22 -19.03 -7.08
N ARG A 278 11.74 -20.23 -7.35
CA ARG A 278 11.36 -21.07 -8.49
C ARG A 278 11.27 -22.51 -8.05
N ASP A 279 10.39 -23.27 -8.67
CA ASP A 279 10.25 -24.71 -8.44
C ASP A 279 10.08 -25.07 -6.96
N LYS A 280 9.24 -24.33 -6.25
CA LYS A 280 8.96 -24.57 -4.84
C LYS A 280 7.76 -25.48 -4.65
N ASP A 281 7.86 -26.39 -3.69
CA ASP A 281 6.78 -27.29 -3.30
C ASP A 281 5.85 -26.59 -2.28
N LEU A 282 6.41 -25.66 -1.50
CA LEU A 282 5.75 -24.93 -0.43
C LEU A 282 6.23 -23.47 -0.40
N MET A 283 5.28 -22.53 -0.38
CA MET A 283 5.58 -21.11 -0.18
C MET A 283 5.13 -20.63 1.20
N ILE A 284 6.03 -19.96 1.91
CA ILE A 284 5.72 -19.22 3.14
C ILE A 284 5.75 -17.74 2.78
N THR A 285 4.61 -17.07 2.88
CA THR A 285 4.47 -15.66 2.53
C THR A 285 4.04 -14.85 3.74
N ASN A 286 4.88 -13.91 4.16
CA ASN A 286 4.54 -13.04 5.27
C ASN A 286 3.78 -11.80 4.77
N ALA A 287 2.59 -11.58 5.31
CA ALA A 287 1.81 -10.36 5.08
C ALA A 287 2.19 -9.34 6.17
N TYR A 288 3.37 -8.74 6.06
CA TYR A 288 3.93 -7.91 7.14
C TYR A 288 3.48 -6.46 7.07
N ILE A 289 3.91 -5.72 6.04
CA ILE A 289 3.64 -4.27 5.93
C ILE A 289 2.15 -3.99 5.75
N LYS A 290 1.48 -4.84 4.98
CA LYS A 290 0.03 -4.75 4.74
C LYS A 290 -0.68 -5.97 5.34
N ALA A 291 -0.41 -6.26 6.61
CA ALA A 291 -1.05 -7.39 7.29
C ALA A 291 -2.58 -7.28 7.30
N ASN A 292 -3.10 -6.06 7.23
CA ASN A 292 -4.53 -5.75 7.13
C ASN A 292 -5.09 -5.85 5.69
N GLU A 293 -4.26 -6.20 4.69
CA GLU A 293 -4.62 -6.54 3.31
C GLU A 293 -4.03 -7.92 2.92
N MET A 294 -4.17 -8.92 3.78
CA MET A 294 -3.53 -10.24 3.67
C MET A 294 -3.68 -10.94 2.31
N PRO A 295 -4.80 -10.85 1.57
CA PRO A 295 -4.93 -11.56 0.30
C PRO A 295 -3.85 -11.23 -0.73
N ILE A 296 -3.18 -10.08 -0.61
CA ILE A 296 -2.03 -9.73 -1.45
C ILE A 296 -0.89 -10.75 -1.30
N ALA A 297 -0.70 -11.29 -0.09
CA ALA A 297 0.33 -12.29 0.18
C ALA A 297 0.01 -13.65 -0.48
N ILE A 298 -1.27 -13.99 -0.64
CA ILE A 298 -1.70 -15.18 -1.41
C ILE A 298 -1.31 -15.00 -2.88
N LEU A 299 -1.62 -13.84 -3.47
CA LEU A 299 -1.27 -13.53 -4.86
C LEU A 299 0.24 -13.65 -5.09
N CYS A 300 1.05 -13.03 -4.24
CA CYS A 300 2.51 -13.08 -4.36
C CYS A 300 3.03 -14.53 -4.25
N GLY A 301 2.50 -15.32 -3.31
CA GLY A 301 2.86 -16.74 -3.18
C GLY A 301 2.46 -17.56 -4.41
N THR A 302 1.28 -17.32 -4.95
CA THR A 302 0.78 -18.03 -6.13
C THR A 302 1.68 -17.82 -7.35
N LEU A 303 2.15 -16.60 -7.57
CA LEU A 303 3.07 -16.27 -8.67
C LEU A 303 4.44 -16.94 -8.58
N ALA A 304 4.79 -17.48 -7.40
CA ALA A 304 6.05 -18.21 -7.17
C ALA A 304 5.93 -19.73 -7.36
N LEU A 305 4.71 -20.24 -7.45
CA LEU A 305 4.45 -21.67 -7.64
C LEU A 305 4.48 -22.06 -9.11
N GLU A 306 4.94 -23.27 -9.39
CA GLU A 306 4.89 -23.85 -10.73
C GLU A 306 3.42 -24.03 -11.18
N ASN A 307 3.10 -23.54 -12.38
CA ASN A 307 1.74 -23.57 -12.92
C ASN A 307 0.65 -23.00 -11.98
N PHE A 308 1.04 -22.10 -11.08
CA PHE A 308 0.16 -21.49 -10.05
C PHE A 308 -0.51 -22.54 -9.12
N SER A 309 0.06 -23.73 -9.00
CA SER A 309 -0.50 -24.86 -8.23
C SER A 309 0.43 -25.25 -7.09
N GLY A 310 -0.12 -25.54 -5.91
CA GLY A 310 0.67 -25.95 -4.76
C GLY A 310 0.11 -25.50 -3.43
N THR A 311 1.01 -25.34 -2.44
CA THR A 311 0.63 -24.93 -1.08
C THR A 311 1.28 -23.60 -0.71
N ILE A 312 0.48 -22.69 -0.19
CA ILE A 312 0.90 -21.41 0.36
C ILE A 312 0.52 -21.34 1.84
N VAL A 313 1.50 -21.02 2.68
CA VAL A 313 1.27 -20.68 4.08
C VAL A 313 1.45 -19.17 4.22
N VAL A 314 0.36 -18.46 4.44
CA VAL A 314 0.39 -17.02 4.72
C VAL A 314 0.56 -16.82 6.22
N VAL A 315 1.55 -16.01 6.62
CA VAL A 315 1.71 -15.53 7.99
C VAL A 315 1.19 -14.10 8.05
N ALA A 316 0.23 -13.82 8.93
CA ALA A 316 -0.33 -12.48 9.07
C ALA A 316 -0.60 -12.14 10.54
N ASN A 317 0.01 -11.05 11.00
CA ASN A 317 -0.19 -10.53 12.34
C ASN A 317 -0.87 -9.17 12.24
N SER A 318 -2.21 -9.15 12.27
CA SER A 318 -3.01 -7.94 12.21
C SER A 318 -3.91 -7.87 13.44
N PRO A 319 -3.44 -7.29 14.57
CA PRO A 319 -4.23 -7.23 15.80
C PRO A 319 -5.49 -6.35 15.66
N GLU A 320 -5.51 -5.46 14.68
CA GLU A 320 -6.65 -4.58 14.36
C GLU A 320 -7.60 -5.21 13.33
N GLY A 321 -7.32 -6.44 12.87
CA GLY A 321 -8.10 -7.12 11.85
C GLY A 321 -7.77 -6.67 10.43
N GLN A 322 -8.61 -7.11 9.48
CA GLN A 322 -8.49 -6.70 8.08
C GLN A 322 -9.23 -5.38 7.85
N ILE A 323 -8.68 -4.56 6.97
CA ILE A 323 -9.33 -3.30 6.65
C ILE A 323 -10.62 -3.53 5.86
N PRO A 324 -11.76 -2.94 6.25
CA PRO A 324 -12.95 -2.94 5.43
C PRO A 324 -12.68 -2.28 4.08
N HIS A 325 -13.16 -2.88 2.99
CA HIS A 325 -12.99 -2.34 1.65
C HIS A 325 -14.34 -2.25 0.92
N TYR A 326 -14.80 -1.05 0.64
CA TYR A 326 -16.15 -0.78 0.12
C TYR A 326 -16.41 -1.31 -1.31
N LEU A 327 -15.37 -1.61 -2.09
CA LEU A 327 -15.52 -2.22 -3.41
C LEU A 327 -15.63 -3.74 -3.38
N VAL A 328 -15.25 -4.39 -2.28
CA VAL A 328 -15.27 -5.85 -2.18
C VAL A 328 -16.45 -6.33 -1.37
N ARG A 329 -16.81 -7.54 -1.60
CA ARG A 329 -17.92 -8.37 -1.17
C ARG A 329 -18.90 -7.77 -0.16
N THR A 330 -18.64 -7.82 1.13
CA THR A 330 -19.61 -7.43 2.16
C THR A 330 -20.01 -5.97 2.05
N PHE A 331 -19.06 -5.09 2.06
CA PHE A 331 -19.33 -3.65 1.99
C PHE A 331 -19.81 -3.21 0.60
N GLY A 332 -19.21 -3.75 -0.46
CA GLY A 332 -19.60 -3.41 -1.81
C GLY A 332 -21.02 -3.84 -2.15
N ARG A 333 -21.43 -5.02 -1.70
CA ARG A 333 -22.79 -5.56 -1.94
C ARG A 333 -23.83 -4.95 -1.02
N ASP A 334 -23.58 -5.00 0.27
CA ASP A 334 -24.61 -4.77 1.29
C ASP A 334 -24.94 -3.29 1.47
N TYR A 335 -24.02 -2.41 1.09
CA TYR A 335 -24.18 -0.95 1.19
C TYR A 335 -24.33 -0.24 -0.16
N GLY A 336 -24.80 -0.98 -1.18
CA GLY A 336 -25.05 -0.41 -2.51
C GLY A 336 -23.78 -0.09 -3.29
N GLY A 337 -22.63 -0.53 -2.79
CA GLY A 337 -21.37 -0.44 -3.50
C GLY A 337 -21.32 -1.38 -4.69
N ARG A 338 -20.33 -1.20 -5.54
CA ARG A 338 -20.11 -2.09 -6.67
C ARG A 338 -19.44 -3.37 -6.20
N GLN A 339 -20.01 -4.51 -6.56
CA GLN A 339 -19.34 -5.77 -6.36
C GLN A 339 -18.13 -5.84 -7.29
N TYR A 340 -16.98 -5.71 -6.71
CA TYR A 340 -15.75 -6.07 -7.39
C TYR A 340 -15.73 -7.59 -7.57
N PRO A 341 -15.28 -8.14 -8.71
CA PRO A 341 -15.11 -9.57 -8.85
C PRO A 341 -14.16 -10.07 -7.76
N VAL A 342 -14.70 -10.82 -6.82
CA VAL A 342 -13.92 -11.35 -5.70
C VAL A 342 -13.20 -12.58 -6.18
N ALA A 343 -11.88 -12.64 -5.91
CA ALA A 343 -11.07 -13.79 -6.31
C ALA A 343 -11.45 -15.01 -5.46
N ALA A 344 -11.66 -16.16 -6.11
CA ALA A 344 -11.77 -17.43 -5.44
C ALA A 344 -10.41 -18.11 -5.34
N ILE A 345 -10.17 -18.83 -4.25
CA ILE A 345 -9.05 -19.76 -4.15
C ILE A 345 -9.37 -20.96 -5.05
N PRO A 346 -8.58 -21.23 -6.09
CA PRO A 346 -8.85 -22.34 -7.00
C PRO A 346 -8.58 -23.69 -6.33
N PRO A 347 -9.24 -24.79 -6.78
CA PRO A 347 -9.12 -26.11 -6.14
C PRO A 347 -7.70 -26.70 -6.14
N PHE A 348 -6.83 -26.23 -7.03
CA PHE A 348 -5.45 -26.68 -7.14
C PHE A 348 -4.48 -25.91 -6.24
N LEU A 349 -4.98 -24.93 -5.47
CA LEU A 349 -4.21 -24.12 -4.55
C LEU A 349 -4.66 -24.40 -3.11
N ASN A 350 -3.74 -24.91 -2.28
CA ASN A 350 -3.97 -25.07 -0.86
C ASN A 350 -3.46 -23.82 -0.13
N VAL A 351 -4.34 -23.15 0.61
CA VAL A 351 -3.98 -21.97 1.40
C VAL A 351 -4.13 -22.25 2.88
N MET A 352 -3.05 -22.09 3.63
CA MET A 352 -3.06 -22.11 5.08
C MET A 352 -2.74 -20.69 5.58
N LEU A 353 -3.50 -20.22 6.56
CA LEU A 353 -3.27 -18.95 7.20
C LEU A 353 -2.82 -19.16 8.64
N ILE A 354 -1.68 -18.58 9.00
CA ILE A 354 -1.19 -18.52 10.36
C ILE A 354 -1.41 -17.10 10.90
N SER A 355 -2.34 -16.98 11.84
CA SER A 355 -2.63 -15.72 12.53
C SER A 355 -3.07 -15.98 13.97
N PRO A 356 -2.47 -15.31 14.97
CA PRO A 356 -2.90 -15.43 16.37
C PRO A 356 -4.27 -14.84 16.61
N SER A 357 -4.68 -13.87 15.79
CA SER A 357 -5.96 -13.18 15.85
C SER A 357 -6.89 -13.69 14.77
N ILE A 358 -7.99 -14.36 15.16
CA ILE A 358 -9.01 -14.80 14.22
C ILE A 358 -9.97 -13.63 13.99
N ASP A 359 -9.94 -13.12 12.78
CA ASP A 359 -10.86 -12.07 12.32
C ASP A 359 -11.72 -12.61 11.17
N LYS A 360 -13.03 -12.61 11.34
CA LYS A 360 -13.95 -13.09 10.31
C LYS A 360 -13.91 -12.26 9.04
N ASN A 361 -13.61 -10.98 9.13
CA ASN A 361 -13.43 -10.10 7.97
C ASN A 361 -12.18 -10.46 7.16
N PHE A 362 -11.25 -11.19 7.75
CA PHE A 362 -10.01 -11.59 7.12
C PHE A 362 -10.21 -12.31 5.77
N CYS A 363 -11.27 -13.11 5.70
CA CYS A 363 -11.59 -13.89 4.52
C CYS A 363 -12.67 -13.24 3.64
N ASP A 364 -13.18 -12.10 4.01
CA ASP A 364 -14.28 -11.42 3.30
C ASP A 364 -13.88 -10.88 1.92
N TRP A 365 -12.58 -10.84 1.66
CA TRP A 365 -12.00 -10.51 0.37
C TRP A 365 -12.00 -11.67 -0.64
N LEU A 366 -12.46 -12.86 -0.20
CA LEU A 366 -12.46 -14.08 -1.01
C LEU A 366 -13.88 -14.61 -1.20
N GLU A 367 -14.13 -15.22 -2.38
CA GLU A 367 -15.44 -15.82 -2.68
C GLU A 367 -15.69 -17.08 -1.85
N ASN A 368 -14.63 -17.87 -1.57
CA ASN A 368 -14.67 -19.15 -0.87
C ASN A 368 -13.73 -19.15 0.35
N PRO A 369 -13.99 -18.34 1.38
CA PRO A 369 -13.10 -18.23 2.54
C PRO A 369 -12.93 -19.53 3.32
N GLU A 370 -13.88 -20.47 3.21
CA GLU A 370 -13.82 -21.81 3.80
C GLU A 370 -12.72 -22.69 3.20
N ALA A 371 -12.16 -22.32 2.04
CA ALA A 371 -11.01 -23.00 1.44
C ALA A 371 -9.70 -22.73 2.19
N ILE A 372 -9.68 -21.78 3.14
CA ILE A 372 -8.49 -21.48 3.95
C ILE A 372 -8.44 -22.35 5.18
N THR A 373 -7.33 -23.07 5.36
CA THR A 373 -7.00 -23.74 6.62
C THR A 373 -6.38 -22.77 7.60
N TRP A 374 -7.06 -22.48 8.71
CA TRP A 374 -6.60 -21.50 9.68
C TRP A 374 -5.89 -22.14 10.87
N LYS A 375 -4.71 -21.62 11.21
CA LYS A 375 -3.91 -22.00 12.38
C LYS A 375 -3.49 -20.76 13.18
N ARG A 376 -3.35 -20.89 14.50
CA ARG A 376 -2.92 -19.78 15.35
C ARG A 376 -1.42 -19.58 15.35
N THR A 377 -0.67 -20.67 15.27
CA THR A 377 0.80 -20.65 15.39
C THR A 377 1.44 -21.55 14.34
N TRP A 378 2.74 -21.37 14.13
CA TRP A 378 3.54 -22.28 13.31
C TRP A 378 3.54 -23.71 13.89
N ALA A 379 3.59 -23.84 15.24
CA ALA A 379 3.54 -25.14 15.90
C ALA A 379 2.24 -25.91 15.62
N ASP A 380 1.11 -25.22 15.44
CA ASP A 380 -0.15 -25.84 15.08
C ASP A 380 -0.20 -26.21 13.57
N ALA A 381 0.52 -25.50 12.75
CA ALA A 381 0.55 -25.68 11.30
C ALA A 381 1.50 -26.82 10.87
N LEU A 382 2.67 -26.89 11.49
CA LEU A 382 3.76 -27.76 11.11
C LEU A 382 3.38 -29.27 11.05
N PRO A 383 2.61 -29.85 12.00
CA PRO A 383 2.19 -31.24 11.91
C PRO A 383 1.41 -31.54 10.64
N LEU A 384 0.47 -30.69 10.22
CA LEU A 384 -0.30 -30.85 9.00
C LEU A 384 0.57 -30.73 7.72
N LEU A 385 1.53 -29.80 7.76
CA LEU A 385 2.46 -29.65 6.64
C LEU A 385 3.34 -30.91 6.49
N ARG A 386 3.76 -31.52 7.60
CA ARG A 386 4.55 -32.77 7.59
C ARG A 386 3.79 -33.99 7.07
N GLU A 387 2.46 -34.00 7.12
CA GLU A 387 1.65 -35.04 6.48
C GLU A 387 1.76 -34.99 4.94
N SER A 388 1.94 -33.80 4.38
CA SER A 388 2.00 -33.57 2.94
C SER A 388 3.43 -33.42 2.40
N PHE A 389 4.38 -33.00 3.24
CA PHE A 389 5.74 -32.62 2.85
C PHE A 389 6.79 -33.39 3.65
N GLY A 390 7.55 -34.25 2.93
CA GLY A 390 8.61 -35.09 3.48
C GLY A 390 10.02 -34.49 3.34
N PRO A 391 11.06 -35.33 3.55
CA PRO A 391 12.45 -34.92 3.30
C PRO A 391 12.67 -34.43 1.87
N GLY A 392 13.48 -33.38 1.72
CA GLY A 392 13.79 -32.77 0.42
C GLY A 392 12.75 -31.75 -0.08
N THR A 393 11.70 -31.46 0.68
CA THR A 393 10.71 -30.41 0.33
C THR A 393 11.42 -29.07 0.14
N ARG A 394 11.18 -28.47 -1.03
CA ARG A 394 11.74 -27.17 -1.42
C ARG A 394 10.79 -26.06 -0.97
N VAL A 395 11.24 -25.26 0.00
CA VAL A 395 10.46 -24.19 0.61
C VAL A 395 10.98 -22.83 0.17
N GLY A 396 10.10 -21.97 -0.34
CA GLY A 396 10.37 -20.56 -0.54
C GLY A 396 9.78 -19.72 0.60
N VAL A 397 10.58 -18.81 1.15
CA VAL A 397 10.13 -17.91 2.22
C VAL A 397 10.25 -16.47 1.77
N ILE A 398 9.14 -15.73 1.77
CA ILE A 398 9.08 -14.32 1.39
C ILE A 398 8.84 -13.48 2.65
N PRO A 399 9.83 -12.67 3.07
CA PRO A 399 9.75 -11.89 4.31
C PRO A 399 8.63 -10.84 4.32
N ASP A 400 8.31 -10.24 3.18
CA ASP A 400 7.13 -9.39 3.02
C ASP A 400 6.50 -9.53 1.62
N ALA A 401 5.55 -10.43 1.51
CA ALA A 401 4.82 -10.68 0.27
C ALA A 401 3.83 -9.59 -0.13
N THR A 402 3.71 -8.54 0.67
CA THR A 402 2.84 -7.38 0.39
C THR A 402 3.60 -6.17 -0.17
N MET A 403 4.94 -6.22 -0.17
CA MET A 403 5.80 -5.17 -0.75
C MET A 403 6.73 -5.67 -1.86
N GLN A 404 6.95 -6.97 -1.99
CA GLN A 404 7.85 -7.54 -2.99
C GLN A 404 7.12 -7.86 -4.29
N TYR A 405 7.85 -7.89 -5.37
CA TYR A 405 7.36 -8.41 -6.64
C TYR A 405 8.45 -9.22 -7.35
N TYR A 406 8.04 -9.96 -8.37
CA TYR A 406 8.98 -10.72 -9.19
C TYR A 406 9.23 -9.96 -10.49
N ASP A 407 10.50 -9.63 -10.72
CA ASP A 407 10.93 -9.07 -11.98
C ASP A 407 10.77 -10.13 -13.10
N SER A 408 10.33 -9.71 -14.28
CA SER A 408 9.97 -10.59 -15.42
C SER A 408 11.19 -11.29 -16.03
#